data_28d930d376e6863efa730f63c2833bb1
#
_entry.id   28d930d376e6863efa730f63c2833bb1
#
_cell.length_a   1.000
_cell.length_b   1.000
_cell.length_c   1.000
_cell.angle_alpha   90.00
_cell.angle_beta   90.00
_cell.angle_gamma   90.00
#
_symmetry.space_group_name_H-M   'P 1'
#
loop_
_entity.id
_entity.type
_entity.pdbx_description
1 polymer ?
#
loop_
_entity_poly.entity_id
_entity_poly.type
_entity_poly.pdbx_seq_one_letter_code
_entity_poly.pdbx_strand_id
1 'polypeptide(L)'
;VELTQLRYFQTAAYYQHISRAAEELNISQPALSTMISRLEKELGVPLFDHNGRSIILNQNGQRFLQRVNHILMEVENSKRELQDIADEGDNSISLAVSSSQFLQGMHAFMYQHPNYKWNQRVAENKEIAALLNRGQIDLAVTSPGIYGEVFESTLLLRDIFKLAVHKDNPLAQRKSVRLEELTDQRFIMLLKGLPFRAQTDRIFADLGITPHYIMECDHLLRRELINANAGVTIASQSASFRHLFSENICFLDIEDVHHTRDIVMVHRKGRYLNRASRQFADFLKQKFSP
;
A
#
# COMPACT_ATOMS: atom_id res chain seq x y z
N VAL A 1 24.40 22.74 -9.36
CA VAL A 1 23.70 21.55 -8.82
C VAL A 1 23.46 20.58 -9.97
N GLU A 2 23.89 19.32 -9.81
CA GLU A 2 23.75 18.27 -10.81
C GLU A 2 22.64 17.28 -10.40
N LEU A 3 22.01 16.61 -11.38
CA LEU A 3 20.96 15.61 -11.10
C LEU A 3 21.46 14.45 -10.22
N THR A 4 22.72 14.07 -10.37
CA THR A 4 23.36 13.04 -9.54
C THR A 4 23.42 13.47 -8.06
N GLN A 5 23.77 14.73 -7.79
CA GLN A 5 23.77 15.27 -6.43
C GLN A 5 22.36 15.27 -5.81
N LEU A 6 21.34 15.61 -6.63
CA LEU A 6 19.94 15.55 -6.18
C LEU A 6 19.48 14.12 -5.83
N ARG A 7 19.87 13.12 -6.64
CA ARG A 7 19.59 11.70 -6.33
C ARG A 7 20.29 11.24 -5.05
N TYR A 8 21.54 11.62 -4.85
CA TYR A 8 22.32 11.29 -3.64
C TYR A 8 21.71 11.93 -2.39
N PHE A 9 21.33 13.20 -2.49
CA PHE A 9 20.62 13.88 -1.41
C PHE A 9 19.28 13.20 -1.10
N GLN A 10 18.47 12.87 -2.12
CA GLN A 10 17.18 12.18 -1.96
C GLN A 10 17.35 10.84 -1.22
N THR A 11 18.35 10.05 -1.59
CA THR A 11 18.64 8.75 -0.97
C THR A 11 19.12 8.92 0.47
N ALA A 12 20.03 9.87 0.72
CA ALA A 12 20.50 10.19 2.08
C ALA A 12 19.35 10.66 2.99
N ALA A 13 18.45 11.47 2.46
CA ALA A 13 17.26 11.95 3.15
C ALA A 13 16.29 10.82 3.53
N TYR A 14 16.17 9.80 2.68
CA TYR A 14 15.30 8.65 2.95
C TYR A 14 15.84 7.74 4.05
N TYR A 15 17.12 7.36 3.93
CA TYR A 15 17.72 6.42 4.89
C TYR A 15 18.06 7.09 6.22
N GLN A 16 18.24 8.41 6.25
CA GLN A 16 18.73 9.18 7.40
C GLN A 16 19.99 8.56 8.05
N HIS A 17 20.76 7.84 7.23
CA HIS A 17 21.96 7.12 7.61
C HIS A 17 22.91 7.03 6.42
N ILE A 18 24.04 7.76 6.49
CA ILE A 18 24.95 7.91 5.35
C ILE A 18 25.48 6.56 4.82
N SER A 19 25.88 5.62 5.71
CA SER A 19 26.42 4.34 5.26
C SER A 19 25.38 3.52 4.51
N ARG A 20 24.13 3.43 5.00
CA ARG A 20 23.05 2.72 4.31
C ARG A 20 22.68 3.37 2.97
N ALA A 21 22.68 4.70 2.93
CA ALA A 21 22.42 5.41 1.69
C ALA A 21 23.55 5.20 0.66
N ALA A 22 24.81 5.12 1.11
CA ALA A 22 25.95 4.85 0.26
C ALA A 22 25.93 3.40 -0.30
N GLU A 23 25.57 2.43 0.53
CA GLU A 23 25.33 1.04 0.10
C GLU A 23 24.26 0.96 -0.99
N GLU A 24 23.11 1.60 -0.79
CA GLU A 24 22.02 1.64 -1.78
C GLU A 24 22.47 2.27 -3.13
N LEU A 25 23.34 3.29 -3.04
CA LEU A 25 23.87 4.00 -4.21
C LEU A 25 25.08 3.29 -4.83
N ASN A 26 25.55 2.19 -4.25
CA ASN A 26 26.75 1.45 -4.65
C ASN A 26 28.01 2.36 -4.72
N ILE A 27 28.17 3.25 -3.73
CA ILE A 27 29.33 4.14 -3.56
C ILE A 27 29.90 4.04 -2.15
N SER A 28 31.11 4.58 -1.96
CA SER A 28 31.69 4.64 -0.62
C SER A 28 31.00 5.74 0.24
N GLN A 29 30.94 5.48 1.54
CA GLN A 29 30.38 6.44 2.51
C GLN A 29 31.11 7.80 2.49
N PRO A 30 32.47 7.89 2.39
CA PRO A 30 33.15 9.16 2.23
C PRO A 30 32.77 9.93 0.95
N ALA A 31 32.54 9.19 -0.16
CA ALA A 31 32.12 9.82 -1.41
C ALA A 31 30.73 10.47 -1.26
N LEU A 32 29.75 9.75 -0.68
CA LEU A 32 28.42 10.32 -0.43
C LEU A 32 28.49 11.52 0.50
N SER A 33 29.24 11.44 1.61
CA SER A 33 29.40 12.54 2.56
C SER A 33 29.99 13.79 1.90
N THR A 34 31.02 13.60 1.04
CA THR A 34 31.62 14.68 0.29
C THR A 34 30.64 15.33 -0.69
N MET A 35 29.82 14.53 -1.38
CA MET A 35 28.81 15.03 -2.32
C MET A 35 27.71 15.83 -1.61
N ILE A 36 27.23 15.37 -0.43
CA ILE A 36 26.27 16.12 0.38
C ILE A 36 26.88 17.44 0.85
N SER A 37 28.09 17.43 1.40
CA SER A 37 28.77 18.67 1.84
C SER A 37 29.00 19.67 0.72
N ARG A 38 29.31 19.19 -0.51
CA ARG A 38 29.42 20.07 -1.69
C ARG A 38 28.08 20.69 -2.04
N LEU A 39 27.00 19.90 -2.02
CA LEU A 39 25.64 20.39 -2.28
C LEU A 39 25.23 21.46 -1.25
N GLU A 40 25.45 21.24 0.04
CA GLU A 40 25.15 22.19 1.10
C GLU A 40 25.97 23.48 0.93
N LYS A 41 27.26 23.37 0.60
CA LYS A 41 28.13 24.51 0.32
C LYS A 41 27.64 25.33 -0.87
N GLU A 42 27.22 24.66 -1.95
CA GLU A 42 26.69 25.31 -3.17
C GLU A 42 25.36 26.03 -2.88
N LEU A 43 24.51 25.45 -2.04
CA LEU A 43 23.23 26.04 -1.63
C LEU A 43 23.39 27.10 -0.54
N GLY A 44 24.53 27.17 0.12
CA GLY A 44 24.84 28.13 1.20
C GLY A 44 24.12 27.82 2.52
N VAL A 45 23.46 26.69 2.66
CA VAL A 45 22.74 26.30 3.87
C VAL A 45 22.90 24.80 4.15
N PRO A 46 22.95 24.38 5.42
CA PRO A 46 22.90 22.97 5.79
C PRO A 46 21.51 22.40 5.51
N LEU A 47 21.48 21.13 5.08
CA LEU A 47 20.26 20.37 4.80
C LEU A 47 19.99 19.30 5.86
N PHE A 48 21.06 18.88 6.57
CA PHE A 48 20.99 17.87 7.61
C PHE A 48 21.54 18.39 8.94
N ASP A 49 20.94 17.90 10.01
CA ASP A 49 21.50 17.95 11.35
C ASP A 49 22.19 16.63 11.66
N HIS A 50 23.37 16.70 12.28
CA HIS A 50 24.15 15.51 12.64
C HIS A 50 23.79 15.06 14.06
N ASN A 51 23.39 13.80 14.20
CA ASN A 51 23.13 13.18 15.49
C ASN A 51 23.98 11.88 15.62
N GLY A 52 25.21 12.04 15.99
CA GLY A 52 26.18 10.93 16.06
C GLY A 52 26.42 10.29 14.69
N ARG A 53 26.00 9.04 14.52
CA ARG A 53 26.12 8.28 13.23
C ARG A 53 24.94 8.48 12.30
N SER A 54 23.85 9.09 12.76
CA SER A 54 22.66 9.39 11.96
C SER A 54 22.66 10.83 11.50
N ILE A 55 21.96 11.07 10.39
CA ILE A 55 21.66 12.39 9.86
C ILE A 55 20.15 12.58 9.83
N ILE A 56 19.66 13.73 10.20
CA ILE A 56 18.24 14.06 10.18
C ILE A 56 18.05 15.30 9.32
N LEU A 57 17.04 15.26 8.43
CA LEU A 57 16.70 16.46 7.64
C LEU A 57 16.26 17.59 8.57
N ASN A 58 16.96 18.74 8.47
CA ASN A 58 16.50 19.97 9.07
C ASN A 58 15.39 20.63 8.23
N GLN A 59 14.89 21.77 8.64
CA GLN A 59 13.80 22.47 7.94
C GLN A 59 14.16 22.83 6.48
N ASN A 60 15.43 23.24 6.22
CA ASN A 60 15.89 23.51 4.86
C ASN A 60 15.91 22.22 4.02
N GLY A 61 16.44 21.15 4.60
CA GLY A 61 16.47 19.83 3.95
C GLY A 61 15.08 19.29 3.60
N GLN A 62 14.11 19.46 4.49
CA GLN A 62 12.71 19.06 4.22
C GLN A 62 12.11 19.84 3.05
N ARG A 63 12.26 21.16 3.03
CA ARG A 63 11.81 22.03 1.92
C ARG A 63 12.52 21.69 0.63
N PHE A 64 13.83 21.48 0.68
CA PHE A 64 14.62 21.15 -0.49
C PHE A 64 14.25 19.76 -1.04
N LEU A 65 14.03 18.77 -0.17
CA LEU A 65 13.59 17.43 -0.58
C LEU A 65 12.29 17.45 -1.40
N GLN A 66 11.33 18.29 -1.02
CA GLN A 66 10.09 18.44 -1.80
C GLN A 66 10.37 18.90 -3.23
N ARG A 67 11.28 19.89 -3.39
CA ARG A 67 11.68 20.41 -4.71
C ARG A 67 12.50 19.39 -5.50
N VAL A 68 13.45 18.72 -4.86
CA VAL A 68 14.25 17.66 -5.48
C VAL A 68 13.36 16.53 -6.00
N ASN A 69 12.40 16.09 -5.20
CA ASN A 69 11.44 15.08 -5.64
C ASN A 69 10.64 15.52 -6.87
N HIS A 70 10.30 16.80 -6.97
CA HIS A 70 9.60 17.34 -8.15
C HIS A 70 10.50 17.37 -9.38
N ILE A 71 11.73 17.90 -9.25
CA ILE A 71 12.71 17.97 -10.35
C ILE A 71 13.02 16.59 -10.91
N LEU A 72 13.33 15.63 -10.04
CA LEU A 72 13.65 14.26 -10.46
C LEU A 72 12.44 13.57 -11.10
N MET A 73 11.24 13.87 -10.64
CA MET A 73 10.01 13.37 -11.26
C MET A 73 9.81 13.93 -12.67
N GLU A 74 10.01 15.24 -12.87
CA GLU A 74 9.85 15.86 -14.20
C GLU A 74 10.86 15.33 -15.23
N VAL A 75 12.10 15.09 -14.80
CA VAL A 75 13.10 14.45 -15.66
C VAL A 75 12.65 13.04 -16.07
N GLU A 76 12.09 12.28 -15.13
CA GLU A 76 11.62 10.93 -15.41
C GLU A 76 10.34 10.94 -16.26
N ASN A 77 9.41 11.88 -15.99
CA ASN A 77 8.21 12.08 -16.81
C ASN A 77 8.57 12.35 -18.27
N SER A 78 9.51 13.28 -18.51
CA SER A 78 9.94 13.63 -19.86
C SER A 78 10.54 12.43 -20.61
N LYS A 79 11.32 11.60 -19.94
CA LYS A 79 11.85 10.37 -20.54
C LYS A 79 10.76 9.38 -20.91
N ARG A 80 9.82 9.13 -20.02
CA ARG A 80 8.71 8.19 -20.22
C ARG A 80 7.76 8.66 -21.33
N GLU A 81 7.47 9.95 -21.37
CA GLU A 81 6.64 10.53 -22.42
C GLU A 81 7.27 10.36 -23.80
N LEU A 82 8.57 10.64 -23.94
CA LEU A 82 9.27 10.44 -25.19
C LEU A 82 9.34 8.96 -25.61
N GLN A 83 9.52 8.05 -24.67
CA GLN A 83 9.50 6.62 -24.93
C GLN A 83 8.11 6.12 -25.38
N ASP A 84 7.04 6.61 -24.74
CA ASP A 84 5.66 6.28 -25.14
C ASP A 84 5.34 6.79 -26.57
N ILE A 85 5.88 7.96 -26.97
CA ILE A 85 5.70 8.53 -28.32
C ILE A 85 6.48 7.71 -29.38
N ALA A 86 7.66 7.21 -29.03
CA ALA A 86 8.48 6.43 -29.94
C ALA A 86 7.94 5.00 -30.18
N ASP A 87 6.79 4.62 -29.60
CA ASP A 87 6.20 3.28 -29.63
C ASP A 87 7.14 2.16 -29.08
N GLU A 88 8.31 2.56 -28.57
CA GLU A 88 9.25 1.75 -27.80
C GLU A 88 8.93 1.76 -26.31
N GLY A 89 7.66 2.15 -25.98
CA GLY A 89 7.21 2.49 -24.65
C GLY A 89 7.61 1.45 -23.62
N ASP A 90 8.01 1.94 -22.46
CA ASP A 90 8.22 1.12 -21.27
C ASP A 90 6.89 0.47 -20.88
N ASN A 91 6.66 -0.74 -21.40
CA ASN A 91 5.50 -1.57 -21.09
C ASN A 91 5.56 -2.12 -19.66
N SER A 92 6.30 -1.48 -18.77
CA SER A 92 6.39 -1.86 -17.37
C SER A 92 5.35 -1.16 -16.52
N ILE A 93 4.80 -1.89 -15.56
CA ILE A 93 3.90 -1.40 -14.52
C ILE A 93 4.56 -1.65 -13.18
N SER A 94 4.94 -0.58 -12.49
CA SER A 94 5.50 -0.66 -11.15
C SER A 94 4.43 -0.26 -10.13
N LEU A 95 4.01 -1.19 -9.29
CA LEU A 95 2.95 -0.95 -8.31
C LEU A 95 3.29 -1.46 -6.92
N ALA A 96 2.70 -0.85 -5.91
CA ALA A 96 2.71 -1.37 -4.56
C ALA A 96 1.28 -1.55 -4.03
N VAL A 97 1.10 -2.51 -3.16
CA VAL A 97 -0.20 -2.77 -2.52
C VAL A 97 -0.02 -2.99 -1.02
N SER A 98 -0.98 -2.54 -0.22
CA SER A 98 -0.99 -2.85 1.21
C SER A 98 -1.48 -4.27 1.50
N SER A 99 -2.06 -4.95 0.50
CA SER A 99 -2.39 -6.38 0.53
C SER A 99 -2.41 -6.93 -0.88
N SER A 100 -1.79 -8.09 -1.12
CA SER A 100 -1.80 -8.79 -2.41
C SER A 100 -3.22 -9.18 -2.86
N GLN A 101 -4.16 -9.27 -1.95
CA GLN A 101 -5.56 -9.58 -2.26
C GLN A 101 -6.21 -8.55 -3.19
N PHE A 102 -5.75 -7.29 -3.19
CA PHE A 102 -6.29 -6.26 -4.09
C PHE A 102 -6.01 -6.53 -5.56
N LEU A 103 -5.01 -7.36 -5.85
CA LEU A 103 -4.62 -7.73 -7.22
C LEU A 103 -5.26 -9.03 -7.71
N GLN A 104 -6.11 -9.66 -6.91
CA GLN A 104 -6.77 -10.89 -7.36
C GLN A 104 -7.63 -10.61 -8.58
N GLY A 105 -7.64 -11.58 -9.53
CA GLY A 105 -8.31 -11.42 -10.82
C GLY A 105 -7.53 -10.58 -11.85
N MET A 106 -6.34 -10.08 -11.49
CA MET A 106 -5.44 -9.32 -12.38
C MET A 106 -4.98 -10.17 -13.60
N HIS A 107 -5.03 -11.50 -13.49
CA HIS A 107 -4.69 -12.41 -14.59
C HIS A 107 -5.49 -12.12 -15.87
N ALA A 108 -6.74 -11.69 -15.75
CA ALA A 108 -7.56 -11.33 -16.92
C ALA A 108 -6.94 -10.17 -17.71
N PHE A 109 -6.42 -9.16 -17.03
CA PHE A 109 -5.70 -8.05 -17.65
C PHE A 109 -4.35 -8.50 -18.23
N MET A 110 -3.63 -9.37 -17.52
CA MET A 110 -2.35 -9.91 -18.00
C MET A 110 -2.51 -10.73 -19.29
N TYR A 111 -3.60 -11.49 -19.41
CA TYR A 111 -3.93 -12.23 -20.65
C TYR A 111 -4.16 -11.31 -21.85
N GLN A 112 -4.79 -10.15 -21.62
CA GLN A 112 -5.04 -9.16 -22.67
C GLN A 112 -3.76 -8.39 -23.05
N HIS A 113 -2.77 -8.33 -22.13
CA HIS A 113 -1.54 -7.58 -22.30
C HIS A 113 -0.31 -8.44 -21.99
N PRO A 114 -0.02 -9.50 -22.80
CA PRO A 114 1.04 -10.47 -22.49
C PRO A 114 2.47 -9.86 -22.54
N ASN A 115 2.65 -8.73 -23.20
CA ASN A 115 3.93 -8.07 -23.34
C ASN A 115 4.24 -7.08 -22.20
N TYR A 116 3.30 -6.90 -21.23
CA TYR A 116 3.53 -6.00 -20.10
C TYR A 116 4.40 -6.66 -19.04
N LYS A 117 5.37 -5.90 -18.53
CA LYS A 117 6.26 -6.31 -17.44
C LYS A 117 5.71 -5.80 -16.11
N TRP A 118 5.78 -6.60 -15.08
CA TRP A 118 5.20 -6.31 -13.79
C TRP A 118 6.27 -6.27 -12.71
N ASN A 119 6.28 -5.20 -11.95
CA ASN A 119 7.04 -5.07 -10.71
C ASN A 119 6.06 -4.74 -9.57
N GLN A 120 5.79 -5.72 -8.72
CA GLN A 120 4.82 -5.58 -7.63
C GLN A 120 5.51 -5.73 -6.28
N ARG A 121 5.12 -4.87 -5.32
CA ARG A 121 5.58 -4.93 -3.93
C ARG A 121 4.38 -4.94 -2.98
N VAL A 122 4.52 -5.66 -1.87
CA VAL A 122 3.63 -5.51 -0.71
C VAL A 122 4.38 -4.68 0.33
N ALA A 123 3.77 -3.60 0.80
CA ALA A 123 4.40 -2.69 1.75
C ALA A 123 3.35 -1.97 2.60
N GLU A 124 3.79 -1.38 3.70
CA GLU A 124 2.96 -0.52 4.53
C GLU A 124 2.73 0.85 3.87
N ASN A 125 1.63 1.52 4.23
CA ASN A 125 1.25 2.82 3.65
C ASN A 125 2.36 3.88 3.73
N LYS A 126 3.15 3.90 4.81
CA LYS A 126 4.27 4.83 4.96
C LYS A 126 5.35 4.59 3.91
N GLU A 127 5.69 3.34 3.67
CA GLU A 127 6.67 2.94 2.65
C GLU A 127 6.11 3.18 1.24
N ILE A 128 4.84 2.82 0.99
CA ILE A 128 4.15 3.08 -0.28
C ILE A 128 4.18 4.58 -0.62
N ALA A 129 3.85 5.44 0.34
CA ALA A 129 3.90 6.89 0.16
C ALA A 129 5.32 7.37 -0.20
N ALA A 130 6.36 6.81 0.43
CA ALA A 130 7.74 7.12 0.11
C ALA A 130 8.14 6.65 -1.29
N LEU A 131 7.71 5.45 -1.71
CA LEU A 131 7.95 4.91 -3.05
C LEU A 131 7.29 5.77 -4.14
N LEU A 132 6.02 6.17 -3.93
CA LEU A 132 5.31 7.10 -4.83
C LEU A 132 6.03 8.44 -4.93
N ASN A 133 6.44 9.02 -3.78
CA ASN A 133 7.13 10.32 -3.76
C ASN A 133 8.47 10.29 -4.49
N ARG A 134 9.18 9.16 -4.47
CA ARG A 134 10.45 8.97 -5.18
C ARG A 134 10.27 8.56 -6.64
N GLY A 135 9.02 8.32 -7.08
CA GLY A 135 8.73 7.83 -8.42
C GLY A 135 9.23 6.40 -8.70
N GLN A 136 9.43 5.60 -7.65
CA GLN A 136 9.87 4.20 -7.76
C GLN A 136 8.73 3.25 -8.11
N ILE A 137 7.49 3.68 -7.90
CA ILE A 137 6.27 3.02 -8.36
C ILE A 137 5.36 4.03 -9.04
N ASP A 138 4.51 3.55 -9.93
CA ASP A 138 3.57 4.36 -10.68
C ASP A 138 2.23 4.47 -9.98
N LEU A 139 1.75 3.36 -9.45
CA LEU A 139 0.44 3.22 -8.82
C LEU A 139 0.56 2.47 -7.50
N ALA A 140 -0.38 2.71 -6.61
CA ALA A 140 -0.58 1.88 -5.43
C ALA A 140 -2.07 1.58 -5.22
N VAL A 141 -2.38 0.43 -4.59
CA VAL A 141 -3.72 0.12 -4.08
C VAL A 141 -3.61 -0.15 -2.59
N THR A 142 -4.30 0.66 -1.81
CA THR A 142 -4.17 0.66 -0.35
C THR A 142 -5.50 0.66 0.38
N SER A 143 -5.50 0.10 1.57
CA SER A 143 -6.56 0.23 2.55
C SER A 143 -5.96 0.16 3.97
N PRO A 144 -6.08 1.21 4.79
CA PRO A 144 -6.75 2.48 4.48
C PRO A 144 -6.08 3.24 3.34
N GLY A 145 -6.79 4.23 2.76
CA GLY A 145 -6.28 5.07 1.69
C GLY A 145 -5.10 5.93 2.13
N ILE A 146 -4.24 6.30 1.18
CA ILE A 146 -3.21 7.33 1.36
C ILE A 146 -3.74 8.61 0.76
N TYR A 147 -3.79 9.69 1.54
CA TYR A 147 -4.26 11.00 1.14
C TYR A 147 -3.20 12.06 1.41
N GLY A 148 -3.30 13.19 0.74
CA GLY A 148 -2.39 14.33 0.92
C GLY A 148 -2.29 15.19 -0.33
N GLU A 149 -1.72 16.38 -0.20
CA GLU A 149 -1.63 17.35 -1.29
C GLU A 149 -0.87 16.85 -2.51
N VAL A 150 0.11 15.97 -2.30
CA VAL A 150 1.00 15.43 -3.34
C VAL A 150 0.47 14.15 -3.99
N PHE A 151 -0.62 13.59 -3.48
CA PHE A 151 -1.22 12.36 -4.01
C PHE A 151 -2.56 12.63 -4.67
N GLU A 152 -2.83 11.88 -5.71
CA GLU A 152 -4.15 11.74 -6.30
C GLU A 152 -4.69 10.36 -5.93
N SER A 153 -5.81 10.37 -5.22
CA SER A 153 -6.38 9.17 -4.62
C SER A 153 -7.79 8.97 -5.17
N THR A 154 -8.00 7.85 -5.84
CA THR A 154 -9.29 7.45 -6.40
C THR A 154 -9.89 6.35 -5.57
N LEU A 155 -11.08 6.55 -5.04
CA LEU A 155 -11.84 5.50 -4.36
C LEU A 155 -12.21 4.42 -5.39
N LEU A 156 -11.74 3.20 -5.15
CA LEU A 156 -12.10 2.03 -5.97
C LEU A 156 -13.34 1.34 -5.39
N LEU A 157 -13.36 1.16 -4.07
CA LEU A 157 -14.43 0.45 -3.40
C LEU A 157 -14.57 0.94 -1.95
N ARG A 158 -15.81 1.17 -1.53
CA ARG A 158 -16.17 1.29 -0.12
C ARG A 158 -16.76 -0.03 0.34
N ASP A 159 -16.03 -0.73 1.16
CA ASP A 159 -16.33 -2.08 1.60
C ASP A 159 -16.84 -2.06 3.04
N ILE A 160 -17.66 -3.03 3.41
CA ILE A 160 -18.18 -3.18 4.76
C ILE A 160 -17.72 -4.50 5.38
N PHE A 161 -17.73 -4.54 6.69
CA PHE A 161 -17.34 -5.71 7.46
C PHE A 161 -18.55 -6.64 7.67
N LYS A 162 -18.32 -7.93 7.56
CA LYS A 162 -19.27 -9.01 7.81
C LYS A 162 -18.65 -10.04 8.72
N LEU A 163 -19.48 -10.78 9.43
CA LEU A 163 -19.05 -12.00 10.10
C LEU A 163 -19.07 -13.15 9.09
N ALA A 164 -17.95 -13.83 8.90
CA ALA A 164 -17.84 -15.04 8.08
C ALA A 164 -17.89 -16.27 8.99
N VAL A 165 -18.84 -17.16 8.70
CA VAL A 165 -19.08 -18.39 9.45
C VAL A 165 -19.31 -19.55 8.48
N HIS A 166 -18.94 -20.76 8.87
CA HIS A 166 -19.27 -21.94 8.08
C HIS A 166 -20.80 -22.22 8.13
N LYS A 167 -21.37 -22.77 7.05
CA LYS A 167 -22.82 -23.06 6.97
C LYS A 167 -23.35 -23.97 8.08
N ASP A 168 -22.49 -24.83 8.63
CA ASP A 168 -22.84 -25.74 9.73
C ASP A 168 -22.69 -25.10 11.11
N ASN A 169 -22.22 -23.83 11.19
CA ASN A 169 -22.24 -23.06 12.42
C ASN A 169 -23.67 -22.62 12.71
N PRO A 170 -24.16 -22.73 13.97
CA PRO A 170 -25.53 -22.31 14.32
C PRO A 170 -25.84 -20.84 13.94
N LEU A 171 -24.85 -19.97 13.95
CA LEU A 171 -25.00 -18.56 13.53
C LEU A 171 -25.38 -18.42 12.06
N ALA A 172 -25.06 -19.38 11.20
CA ALA A 172 -25.34 -19.32 9.76
C ALA A 172 -26.83 -19.24 9.41
N GLN A 173 -27.71 -19.58 10.36
CA GLN A 173 -29.17 -19.45 10.21
C GLN A 173 -29.66 -18.01 10.43
N ARG A 174 -28.81 -17.13 10.97
CA ARG A 174 -29.11 -15.71 11.22
C ARG A 174 -28.73 -14.87 9.97
N LYS A 175 -29.44 -13.76 9.79
CA LYS A 175 -29.08 -12.77 8.74
C LYS A 175 -28.06 -11.76 9.26
N SER A 176 -28.15 -11.46 10.55
CA SER A 176 -27.33 -10.48 11.22
C SER A 176 -26.95 -10.92 12.63
N VAL A 177 -25.94 -10.31 13.18
CA VAL A 177 -25.43 -10.50 14.54
C VAL A 177 -24.96 -9.17 15.11
N ARG A 178 -24.85 -9.10 16.44
CA ARG A 178 -24.12 -8.04 17.14
C ARG A 178 -22.80 -8.62 17.64
N LEU A 179 -21.70 -7.91 17.51
CA LEU A 179 -20.40 -8.39 18.02
C LEU A 179 -20.41 -8.57 19.53
N GLU A 180 -21.20 -7.75 20.26
CA GLU A 180 -21.39 -7.88 21.70
C GLU A 180 -21.92 -9.27 22.13
N GLU A 181 -22.67 -9.94 21.26
CA GLU A 181 -23.25 -11.28 21.53
C GLU A 181 -22.26 -12.42 21.25
N LEU A 182 -21.09 -12.12 20.65
CA LEU A 182 -20.15 -13.11 20.12
C LEU A 182 -18.92 -13.29 21.00
N THR A 183 -18.93 -12.82 22.24
CA THR A 183 -17.78 -12.89 23.15
C THR A 183 -17.28 -14.31 23.39
N ASP A 184 -18.18 -15.30 23.37
CA ASP A 184 -17.87 -16.72 23.56
C ASP A 184 -17.50 -17.45 22.25
N GLN A 185 -17.60 -16.77 21.10
CA GLN A 185 -17.25 -17.37 19.82
C GLN A 185 -15.74 -17.48 19.67
N ARG A 186 -15.31 -18.55 19.00
CA ARG A 186 -13.91 -18.83 18.71
C ARG A 186 -13.47 -18.01 17.50
N PHE A 187 -12.89 -16.83 17.73
CA PHE A 187 -12.41 -16.00 16.63
C PHE A 187 -11.06 -16.49 16.08
N ILE A 188 -10.94 -16.45 14.76
CA ILE A 188 -9.70 -16.62 14.02
C ILE A 188 -9.31 -15.27 13.45
N MET A 189 -8.22 -14.70 13.97
CA MET A 189 -7.77 -13.35 13.67
C MET A 189 -6.62 -13.37 12.67
N LEU A 190 -6.42 -12.26 11.97
CA LEU A 190 -5.19 -12.06 11.21
C LEU A 190 -4.02 -11.70 12.15
N LEU A 191 -2.79 -11.95 11.69
CA LEU A 191 -1.57 -11.53 12.39
C LEU A 191 -1.56 -10.03 12.64
N LYS A 192 -1.03 -9.62 13.79
CA LYS A 192 -0.75 -8.22 14.10
C LYS A 192 0.21 -7.63 13.06
N GLY A 193 0.02 -6.35 12.75
CA GLY A 193 0.79 -5.66 11.71
C GLY A 193 0.12 -5.68 10.33
N LEU A 194 -0.84 -6.57 10.07
CA LEU A 194 -1.61 -6.52 8.83
C LEU A 194 -2.65 -5.39 8.87
N PRO A 195 -2.80 -4.58 7.80
CA PRO A 195 -3.72 -3.44 7.80
C PRO A 195 -5.18 -3.81 8.10
N PHE A 196 -5.64 -4.95 7.61
CA PHE A 196 -7.00 -5.44 7.90
C PHE A 196 -7.17 -5.82 9.37
N ARG A 197 -6.11 -6.40 10.01
CA ARG A 197 -6.12 -6.68 11.45
C ARG A 197 -6.25 -5.40 12.27
N ALA A 198 -5.50 -4.37 11.95
CA ALA A 198 -5.59 -3.11 12.66
C ALA A 198 -7.00 -2.48 12.58
N GLN A 199 -7.71 -2.66 11.45
CA GLN A 199 -9.08 -2.20 11.30
C GLN A 199 -10.07 -3.03 12.16
N THR A 200 -9.92 -4.35 12.20
CA THR A 200 -10.77 -5.21 13.03
C THR A 200 -10.51 -5.01 14.53
N ASP A 201 -9.26 -4.82 14.94
CA ASP A 201 -8.91 -4.49 16.32
C ASP A 201 -9.56 -3.18 16.77
N ARG A 202 -9.59 -2.18 15.86
CA ARG A 202 -10.28 -0.91 16.14
C ARG A 202 -11.79 -1.10 16.33
N ILE A 203 -12.43 -1.93 15.50
CA ILE A 203 -13.86 -2.24 15.64
C ILE A 203 -14.15 -2.82 17.05
N PHE A 204 -13.36 -3.82 17.47
CA PHE A 204 -13.52 -4.40 18.80
C PHE A 204 -13.25 -3.39 19.93
N ALA A 205 -12.23 -2.56 19.77
CA ALA A 205 -11.87 -1.54 20.76
C ALA A 205 -12.97 -0.47 20.89
N ASP A 206 -13.55 0.00 19.78
CA ASP A 206 -14.61 1.01 19.78
C ASP A 206 -15.91 0.50 20.42
N LEU A 207 -16.14 -0.80 20.39
CA LEU A 207 -17.25 -1.48 21.06
C LEU A 207 -16.91 -1.92 22.51
N GLY A 208 -15.66 -1.75 22.95
CA GLY A 208 -15.20 -2.21 24.26
C GLY A 208 -15.17 -3.74 24.42
N ILE A 209 -15.09 -4.48 23.30
CA ILE A 209 -15.14 -5.94 23.28
C ILE A 209 -13.72 -6.52 23.21
N THR A 210 -13.45 -7.55 24.00
CA THR A 210 -12.26 -8.39 23.85
C THR A 210 -12.69 -9.74 23.24
N PRO A 211 -12.37 -10.00 21.96
CA PRO A 211 -12.79 -11.25 21.35
C PRO A 211 -12.00 -12.44 21.90
N HIS A 212 -12.69 -13.57 22.12
CA HIS A 212 -12.03 -14.83 22.42
C HIS A 212 -11.42 -15.40 21.12
N TYR A 213 -10.17 -15.08 20.83
CA TYR A 213 -9.50 -15.63 19.65
C TYR A 213 -8.66 -16.85 20.00
N ILE A 214 -8.76 -17.87 19.15
CA ILE A 214 -8.06 -19.15 19.31
C ILE A 214 -6.81 -19.26 18.42
N MET A 215 -6.71 -18.39 17.40
CA MET A 215 -5.62 -18.40 16.44
C MET A 215 -5.39 -16.99 15.88
N GLU A 216 -4.11 -16.63 15.75
CA GLU A 216 -3.65 -15.53 14.92
C GLU A 216 -2.83 -16.10 13.75
N CYS A 217 -3.22 -15.80 12.51
CA CYS A 217 -2.62 -16.41 11.32
C CYS A 217 -2.67 -15.47 10.10
N ASP A 218 -2.05 -15.87 9.02
CA ASP A 218 -2.14 -15.18 7.73
C ASP A 218 -3.50 -15.38 7.05
N HIS A 219 -3.68 -14.75 5.90
CA HIS A 219 -4.92 -14.81 5.13
C HIS A 219 -5.24 -16.21 4.60
N LEU A 220 -4.24 -17.00 4.26
CA LEU A 220 -4.42 -18.33 3.67
C LEU A 220 -4.92 -19.31 4.73
N LEU A 221 -4.20 -19.41 5.85
CA LEU A 221 -4.56 -20.30 6.93
C LEU A 221 -5.89 -19.90 7.58
N ARG A 222 -6.16 -18.58 7.73
CA ARG A 222 -7.45 -18.11 8.22
C ARG A 222 -8.60 -18.64 7.35
N ARG A 223 -8.47 -18.55 6.04
CA ARG A 223 -9.49 -19.06 5.10
C ARG A 223 -9.70 -20.58 5.26
N GLU A 224 -8.63 -21.33 5.35
CA GLU A 224 -8.69 -22.78 5.53
C GLU A 224 -9.41 -23.16 6.83
N LEU A 225 -9.08 -22.49 7.94
CA LEU A 225 -9.68 -22.76 9.23
C LEU A 225 -11.18 -22.40 9.26
N ILE A 226 -11.58 -21.29 8.62
CA ILE A 226 -13.00 -20.94 8.51
C ILE A 226 -13.73 -21.95 7.62
N ASN A 227 -13.16 -22.38 6.52
CA ASN A 227 -13.73 -23.43 5.66
C ASN A 227 -13.84 -24.78 6.36
N ALA A 228 -12.99 -25.07 7.35
CA ALA A 228 -13.03 -26.26 8.18
C ALA A 228 -13.96 -26.12 9.42
N ASN A 229 -14.73 -25.03 9.53
CA ASN A 229 -15.60 -24.74 10.68
C ASN A 229 -14.85 -24.68 12.03
N ALA A 230 -13.60 -24.25 12.02
CA ALA A 230 -12.81 -24.15 13.25
C ALA A 230 -13.15 -22.95 14.12
N GLY A 231 -13.84 -21.95 13.56
CA GLY A 231 -14.26 -20.73 14.25
C GLY A 231 -14.92 -19.73 13.33
N VAL A 232 -14.97 -18.47 13.76
CA VAL A 232 -15.57 -17.36 13.03
C VAL A 232 -14.53 -16.25 12.77
N THR A 233 -14.76 -15.38 11.79
CA THR A 233 -13.86 -14.25 11.54
C THR A 233 -14.63 -13.05 10.99
N ILE A 234 -14.10 -11.85 11.22
CA ILE A 234 -14.55 -10.66 10.48
C ILE A 234 -13.93 -10.71 9.08
N ALA A 235 -14.73 -10.53 8.06
CA ALA A 235 -14.35 -10.56 6.65
C ALA A 235 -14.92 -9.36 5.90
N SER A 236 -14.46 -9.18 4.66
CA SER A 236 -14.94 -8.16 3.73
C SER A 236 -16.20 -8.64 3.00
N GLN A 237 -17.17 -7.74 2.81
CA GLN A 237 -18.39 -8.06 2.07
C GLN A 237 -18.16 -8.14 0.56
N SER A 238 -17.23 -7.39 0.01
CA SER A 238 -17.08 -7.22 -1.43
C SER A 238 -17.01 -8.56 -2.17
N ALA A 239 -17.76 -8.65 -3.27
CA ALA A 239 -17.70 -9.78 -4.19
C ALA A 239 -16.26 -10.05 -4.67
N SER A 240 -15.43 -9.00 -4.77
CA SER A 240 -14.01 -9.10 -5.10
C SER A 240 -13.19 -9.92 -4.10
N PHE A 241 -13.69 -10.14 -2.88
CA PHE A 241 -13.01 -10.91 -1.83
C PHE A 241 -13.80 -12.14 -1.37
N ARG A 242 -15.11 -12.21 -1.64
CA ARG A 242 -15.95 -13.36 -1.26
C ARG A 242 -15.51 -14.66 -1.89
N HIS A 243 -15.08 -14.62 -3.14
CA HIS A 243 -14.59 -15.82 -3.84
C HIS A 243 -13.33 -16.44 -3.23
N LEU A 244 -12.70 -15.74 -2.26
CA LEU A 244 -11.61 -16.30 -1.47
C LEU A 244 -12.08 -17.39 -0.49
N PHE A 245 -13.34 -17.38 -0.14
CA PHE A 245 -13.95 -18.38 0.73
C PHE A 245 -14.75 -19.38 -0.12
N SER A 246 -14.93 -20.58 0.41
CA SER A 246 -15.76 -21.59 -0.24
C SER A 246 -17.26 -21.20 -0.21
N GLU A 247 -18.06 -21.84 -1.03
CA GLU A 247 -19.52 -21.69 -1.05
C GLU A 247 -20.18 -22.12 0.28
N ASN A 248 -19.44 -22.81 1.15
CA ASN A 248 -19.90 -23.19 2.48
C ASN A 248 -19.84 -22.08 3.52
N ILE A 249 -19.37 -20.89 3.14
CA ILE A 249 -19.24 -19.77 4.07
C ILE A 249 -20.39 -18.79 3.91
N CYS A 250 -21.09 -18.55 5.02
CA CYS A 250 -22.12 -17.54 5.16
C CYS A 250 -21.50 -16.23 5.67
N PHE A 251 -21.98 -15.11 5.13
CA PHE A 251 -21.57 -13.77 5.54
C PHE A 251 -22.75 -13.05 6.17
N LEU A 252 -22.68 -12.82 7.48
CA LEU A 252 -23.74 -12.21 8.26
C LEU A 252 -23.47 -10.70 8.41
N ASP A 253 -24.54 -9.91 8.43
CA ASP A 253 -24.45 -8.49 8.78
C ASP A 253 -24.01 -8.32 10.23
N ILE A 254 -23.21 -7.30 10.50
CA ILE A 254 -22.83 -6.92 11.86
C ILE A 254 -23.52 -5.60 12.19
N GLU A 255 -24.56 -5.64 13.02
CA GLU A 255 -25.48 -4.51 13.26
C GLU A 255 -24.85 -3.35 14.03
N ASP A 256 -23.95 -3.65 14.94
CA ASP A 256 -23.26 -2.68 15.80
C ASP A 256 -21.95 -2.15 15.22
N VAL A 257 -21.64 -2.50 13.95
CA VAL A 257 -20.44 -2.02 13.23
C VAL A 257 -20.84 -1.12 12.06
N HIS A 258 -20.55 0.17 12.21
CA HIS A 258 -20.79 1.19 11.17
C HIS A 258 -19.53 1.59 10.41
N HIS A 259 -18.41 0.97 10.73
CA HIS A 259 -17.15 1.21 10.06
C HIS A 259 -17.18 0.74 8.61
N THR A 260 -16.63 1.54 7.72
CA THR A 260 -16.39 1.17 6.33
C THR A 260 -14.89 1.09 6.06
N ARG A 261 -14.55 0.40 5.01
CA ARG A 261 -13.18 0.21 4.56
C ARG A 261 -13.05 0.72 3.13
N ASP A 262 -12.35 1.83 2.97
CA ASP A 262 -12.07 2.36 1.65
C ASP A 262 -10.84 1.66 1.06
N ILE A 263 -10.98 1.14 -0.17
CA ILE A 263 -9.89 0.64 -1.00
C ILE A 263 -9.65 1.71 -2.06
N VAL A 264 -8.43 2.21 -2.08
CA VAL A 264 -8.09 3.42 -2.84
C VAL A 264 -6.92 3.11 -3.76
N MET A 265 -7.05 3.51 -5.02
CA MET A 265 -5.92 3.62 -5.92
C MET A 265 -5.26 4.98 -5.75
N VAL A 266 -3.93 4.98 -5.65
CA VAL A 266 -3.16 6.18 -5.37
C VAL A 266 -2.02 6.30 -6.37
N HIS A 267 -1.79 7.49 -6.88
CA HIS A 267 -0.56 7.86 -7.60
C HIS A 267 -0.10 9.26 -7.20
N ARG A 268 1.14 9.59 -7.51
CA ARG A 268 1.65 10.93 -7.23
C ARG A 268 1.09 11.92 -8.26
N LYS A 269 0.58 13.07 -7.81
CA LYS A 269 0.16 14.17 -8.67
C LYS A 269 1.29 14.61 -9.59
N GLY A 270 0.99 14.85 -10.85
CA GLY A 270 1.97 15.23 -11.86
C GLY A 270 2.87 14.08 -12.34
N ARG A 271 2.70 12.86 -11.82
CA ARG A 271 3.42 11.70 -12.35
C ARG A 271 2.87 11.31 -13.72
N TYR A 272 3.75 11.26 -14.72
CA TYR A 272 3.41 10.69 -16.01
C TYR A 272 3.24 9.18 -15.87
N LEU A 273 2.02 8.70 -16.05
CA LEU A 273 1.74 7.28 -16.16
C LEU A 273 1.92 6.85 -17.61
N ASN A 274 2.79 5.87 -17.87
CA ASN A 274 2.93 5.29 -19.20
C ASN A 274 1.61 4.61 -19.64
N ARG A 275 1.51 4.25 -20.92
CA ARG A 275 0.32 3.61 -21.49
C ARG A 275 -0.14 2.39 -20.69
N ALA A 276 0.80 1.52 -20.30
CA ALA A 276 0.51 0.32 -19.54
C ALA A 276 -0.09 0.61 -18.16
N SER A 277 0.49 1.57 -17.43
CA SER A 277 0.00 1.98 -16.10
C SER A 277 -1.37 2.65 -16.18
N ARG A 278 -1.64 3.47 -17.21
CA ARG A 278 -2.98 4.06 -17.43
C ARG A 278 -4.04 3.00 -17.70
N GLN A 279 -3.78 2.05 -18.58
CA GLN A 279 -4.71 0.97 -18.90
C GLN A 279 -4.98 0.08 -17.67
N PHE A 280 -3.94 -0.18 -16.87
CA PHE A 280 -4.13 -0.93 -15.63
C PHE A 280 -4.94 -0.15 -14.59
N ALA A 281 -4.73 1.16 -14.48
CA ALA A 281 -5.54 2.02 -13.61
C ALA A 281 -7.02 1.98 -14.01
N ASP A 282 -7.34 2.01 -15.31
CA ASP A 282 -8.71 1.92 -15.80
C ASP A 282 -9.31 0.52 -15.59
N PHE A 283 -8.53 -0.53 -15.77
CA PHE A 283 -8.93 -1.88 -15.41
C PHE A 283 -9.27 -2.01 -13.91
N LEU A 284 -8.47 -1.43 -13.01
CA LEU A 284 -8.77 -1.43 -11.58
C LEU A 284 -10.08 -0.69 -11.27
N LYS A 285 -10.33 0.46 -11.88
CA LYS A 285 -11.59 1.19 -11.73
C LYS A 285 -12.79 0.33 -12.16
N GLN A 286 -12.71 -0.32 -13.32
CA GLN A 286 -13.77 -1.19 -13.82
C GLN A 286 -13.99 -2.42 -12.93
N LYS A 287 -12.91 -3.06 -12.49
CA LYS A 287 -12.95 -4.25 -11.64
C LYS A 287 -13.64 -4.01 -10.31
N PHE A 288 -13.47 -2.85 -9.73
CA PHE A 288 -14.07 -2.47 -8.45
C PHE A 288 -15.34 -1.66 -8.58
N SER A 289 -15.79 -1.35 -9.81
CA SER A 289 -17.11 -0.77 -10.03
C SER A 289 -18.20 -1.75 -9.60
N PRO A 290 -19.26 -1.26 -8.95
CA PRO A 290 -20.35 -2.09 -8.43
C PRO A 290 -21.11 -2.84 -9.53
#